data_899ca597101109e41797f35467311932
#
_entry.id   899ca597101109e41797f35467311932
#
_cell.length_a   1.000
_cell.length_b   1.000
_cell.length_c   1.000
_cell.angle_alpha   90.00
_cell.angle_beta   90.00
_cell.angle_gamma   90.00
#
_symmetry.space_group_name_H-M   'P 1'
#
loop_
_entity.id
_entity.type
_entity.pdbx_description
1 polymer ?
#
loop_
_entity_poly.entity_id
_entity_poly.type
_entity_poly.pdbx_seq_one_letter_code
_entity_poly.pdbx_strand_id
1 'polypeptide(L)'
;MYQLFLDYITFEKRYSNHTVIAYENDLKQFAVFSDITSLNQFESLTSSGIRSWIVAQIDDGLTNKSVNRKIATLRTFFKWLRKEGRIQLNPMQKIRGPKSEKRLPVFAKESELEPSKLIPLFEKDFEGLRNELMFEVFYQTGIRLNELIELKEQDVTDQTIKVLGKRNKERIIPIAAELSKKITVYRLEKKKCIGDTKTLFVLKNGTKMYPTFVYRKINLYLGLVTNLDKKSPHILRHTFATHMLNRGSGLETLKDLLGHASLAATQVYTHNSFAQLTAIYSQAHPRGTKK
;
A
#
# COMPACT_ATOMS: atom_id res chain seq x y z
N MET A 1 -25.44 17.23 -2.69
CA MET A 1 -24.93 17.97 -3.85
C MET A 1 -24.24 17.03 -4.86
N TYR A 2 -23.20 16.28 -4.49
CA TYR A 2 -22.46 15.34 -5.37
C TYR A 2 -22.66 13.86 -5.00
N GLN A 3 -23.76 13.51 -4.34
CA GLN A 3 -24.04 12.13 -3.92
C GLN A 3 -24.09 11.17 -5.13
N LEU A 4 -24.75 11.54 -6.21
CA LEU A 4 -24.82 10.74 -7.44
C LEU A 4 -23.43 10.41 -8.00
N PHE A 5 -22.47 11.34 -7.90
CA PHE A 5 -21.10 11.07 -8.28
C PHE A 5 -20.41 10.12 -7.32
N LEU A 6 -20.62 10.26 -6.01
CA LEU A 6 -20.06 9.34 -5.01
C LEU A 6 -20.62 7.92 -5.21
N ASP A 7 -21.89 7.79 -5.51
CA ASP A 7 -22.53 6.53 -5.84
C ASP A 7 -21.94 5.91 -7.13
N TYR A 8 -21.75 6.72 -8.17
CA TYR A 8 -21.11 6.29 -9.41
C TYR A 8 -19.70 5.74 -9.19
N ILE A 9 -18.85 6.46 -8.43
CA ILE A 9 -17.49 5.98 -8.17
C ILE A 9 -17.45 4.77 -7.23
N THR A 10 -18.44 4.63 -6.36
CA THR A 10 -18.56 3.51 -5.42
C THR A 10 -19.07 2.25 -6.13
N PHE A 11 -20.20 2.34 -6.81
CA PHE A 11 -20.89 1.17 -7.34
C PHE A 11 -20.48 0.81 -8.77
N GLU A 12 -20.36 1.79 -9.66
CA GLU A 12 -19.97 1.53 -11.05
C GLU A 12 -18.44 1.42 -11.21
N LYS A 13 -17.68 2.34 -10.62
CA LYS A 13 -16.20 2.35 -10.73
C LYS A 13 -15.52 1.48 -9.69
N ARG A 14 -16.24 1.05 -8.67
CA ARG A 14 -15.75 0.19 -7.57
C ARG A 14 -14.47 0.74 -6.93
N TYR A 15 -14.46 2.05 -6.66
CA TYR A 15 -13.36 2.68 -5.96
C TYR A 15 -13.36 2.24 -4.49
N SER A 16 -12.18 2.20 -3.88
CA SER A 16 -12.07 1.88 -2.45
C SER A 16 -12.73 2.97 -1.60
N ASN A 17 -13.28 2.58 -0.44
CA ASN A 17 -13.90 3.53 0.50
C ASN A 17 -12.97 4.72 0.83
N HIS A 18 -11.68 4.47 1.03
CA HIS A 18 -10.70 5.54 1.24
C HIS A 18 -10.61 6.53 0.07
N THR A 19 -10.75 6.03 -1.16
CA THR A 19 -10.74 6.90 -2.35
C THR A 19 -12.01 7.73 -2.41
N VAL A 20 -13.16 7.13 -2.11
CA VAL A 20 -14.46 7.81 -2.10
C VAL A 20 -14.46 8.94 -1.05
N ILE A 21 -14.03 8.65 0.19
CA ILE A 21 -13.90 9.65 1.27
C ILE A 21 -12.93 10.77 0.87
N ALA A 22 -11.79 10.44 0.25
CA ALA A 22 -10.84 11.45 -0.18
C ALA A 22 -11.44 12.36 -1.27
N TYR A 23 -12.18 11.78 -2.22
CA TYR A 23 -12.86 12.54 -3.28
C TYR A 23 -13.98 13.42 -2.71
N GLU A 24 -14.77 12.89 -1.79
CA GLU A 24 -15.80 13.68 -1.09
C GLU A 24 -15.19 14.88 -0.38
N ASN A 25 -14.12 14.69 0.39
CA ASN A 25 -13.44 15.76 1.10
C ASN A 25 -12.86 16.81 0.16
N ASP A 26 -12.28 16.39 -0.98
CA ASP A 26 -11.74 17.32 -1.97
C ASP A 26 -12.86 18.16 -2.62
N LEU A 27 -13.98 17.53 -2.96
CA LEU A 27 -15.15 18.23 -3.51
C LEU A 27 -15.79 19.18 -2.51
N LYS A 28 -15.87 18.79 -1.21
CA LYS A 28 -16.34 19.68 -0.13
C LYS A 28 -15.47 20.92 -0.03
N GLN A 29 -14.15 20.76 0.00
CA GLN A 29 -13.21 21.89 0.09
C GLN A 29 -13.31 22.80 -1.12
N PHE A 30 -13.44 22.22 -2.31
CA PHE A 30 -13.62 23.00 -3.54
C PHE A 30 -14.95 23.75 -3.57
N ALA A 31 -16.04 23.12 -3.14
CA ALA A 31 -17.36 23.74 -3.08
C ALA A 31 -17.38 24.94 -2.11
N VAL A 32 -16.76 24.79 -0.92
CA VAL A 32 -16.63 25.89 0.06
C VAL A 32 -15.82 27.05 -0.54
N PHE A 33 -14.68 26.79 -1.15
CA PHE A 33 -13.86 27.84 -1.77
C PHE A 33 -14.59 28.61 -2.89
N SER A 34 -15.45 27.93 -3.64
CA SER A 34 -16.15 28.49 -4.81
C SER A 34 -17.59 28.92 -4.50
N ASP A 35 -18.00 28.96 -3.23
CA ASP A 35 -19.36 29.29 -2.77
C ASP A 35 -20.46 28.47 -3.46
N ILE A 36 -20.17 27.19 -3.74
CA ILE A 36 -21.07 26.27 -4.42
C ILE A 36 -21.97 25.55 -3.44
N THR A 37 -23.27 25.77 -3.55
CA THR A 37 -24.31 25.16 -2.71
C THR A 37 -25.17 24.12 -3.46
N SER A 38 -25.12 24.08 -4.78
CA SER A 38 -25.90 23.17 -5.62
C SER A 38 -25.07 22.53 -6.73
N LEU A 39 -25.55 21.41 -7.28
CA LEU A 39 -24.87 20.73 -8.38
C LEU A 39 -24.83 21.58 -9.67
N ASN A 40 -25.89 22.35 -9.93
CA ASN A 40 -25.98 23.19 -11.11
C ASN A 40 -24.91 24.29 -11.15
N GLN A 41 -24.45 24.75 -9.98
CA GLN A 41 -23.36 25.72 -9.91
C GLN A 41 -22.00 25.13 -10.31
N PHE A 42 -21.79 23.80 -10.15
CA PHE A 42 -20.64 23.14 -10.74
C PHE A 42 -20.68 23.14 -12.28
N GLU A 43 -21.86 23.14 -12.87
CA GLU A 43 -22.06 23.09 -14.33
C GLU A 43 -21.64 24.40 -15.00
N SER A 44 -21.74 25.52 -14.28
CA SER A 44 -21.35 26.85 -14.76
C SER A 44 -19.89 27.24 -14.50
N LEU A 45 -19.12 26.35 -13.87
CA LEU A 45 -17.74 26.64 -13.50
C LEU A 45 -16.81 26.76 -14.72
N THR A 46 -15.94 27.76 -14.64
CA THR A 46 -14.93 28.03 -15.65
C THR A 46 -13.55 27.48 -15.26
N SER A 47 -12.69 27.30 -16.24
CA SER A 47 -11.28 26.97 -15.97
C SER A 47 -10.57 28.02 -15.12
N SER A 48 -11.02 29.28 -15.12
CA SER A 48 -10.45 30.36 -14.31
C SER A 48 -10.69 30.12 -12.84
N GLY A 49 -11.94 29.87 -12.41
CA GLY A 49 -12.26 29.57 -11.00
C GLY A 49 -11.48 28.37 -10.46
N ILE A 50 -11.32 27.32 -11.29
CA ILE A 50 -10.51 26.16 -10.89
C ILE A 50 -9.04 26.52 -10.70
N ARG A 51 -8.48 27.38 -11.58
CA ARG A 51 -7.09 27.85 -11.42
C ARG A 51 -6.92 28.66 -10.14
N SER A 52 -7.85 29.56 -9.81
CA SER A 52 -7.81 30.34 -8.57
C SER A 52 -7.77 29.43 -7.34
N TRP A 53 -8.56 28.35 -7.33
CA TRP A 53 -8.50 27.37 -6.24
C TRP A 53 -7.16 26.64 -6.18
N ILE A 54 -6.58 26.25 -7.32
CA ILE A 54 -5.27 25.59 -7.36
C ILE A 54 -4.18 26.51 -6.79
N VAL A 55 -4.20 27.80 -7.16
CA VAL A 55 -3.26 28.80 -6.64
C VAL A 55 -3.43 28.93 -5.13
N ALA A 56 -4.67 29.12 -4.64
CA ALA A 56 -4.94 29.19 -3.21
C ALA A 56 -4.40 27.96 -2.43
N GLN A 57 -4.57 26.75 -2.99
CA GLN A 57 -4.03 25.53 -2.33
C GLN A 57 -2.49 25.54 -2.27
N ILE A 58 -1.81 26.13 -3.23
CA ILE A 58 -0.35 26.26 -3.22
C ILE A 58 0.07 27.32 -2.22
N ASP A 59 -0.62 28.46 -2.16
CA ASP A 59 -0.36 29.56 -1.24
C ASP A 59 -0.62 29.14 0.21
N ASP A 60 -1.60 28.26 0.46
CA ASP A 60 -1.86 27.59 1.74
C ASP A 60 -0.77 26.56 2.12
N GLY A 61 0.29 26.41 1.34
CA GLY A 61 1.44 25.55 1.64
C GLY A 61 1.24 24.07 1.30
N LEU A 62 0.20 23.68 0.54
CA LEU A 62 0.04 22.31 0.12
C LEU A 62 1.15 21.88 -0.85
N THR A 63 1.65 20.66 -0.66
CA THR A 63 2.65 20.10 -1.57
C THR A 63 2.07 19.89 -2.98
N ASN A 64 2.89 20.06 -4.02
CA ASN A 64 2.50 19.83 -5.41
C ASN A 64 1.86 18.44 -5.62
N LYS A 65 2.27 17.43 -4.87
CA LYS A 65 1.67 16.09 -4.90
C LYS A 65 0.23 16.11 -4.38
N SER A 66 -0.04 16.82 -3.29
CA SER A 66 -1.38 16.96 -2.71
C SER A 66 -2.30 17.74 -3.64
N VAL A 67 -1.81 18.83 -4.22
CA VAL A 67 -2.55 19.64 -5.22
C VAL A 67 -2.90 18.79 -6.43
N ASN A 68 -1.94 18.03 -6.98
CA ASN A 68 -2.18 17.14 -8.12
C ASN A 68 -3.21 16.04 -7.82
N ARG A 69 -3.25 15.51 -6.59
CA ARG A 69 -4.29 14.56 -6.16
C ARG A 69 -5.68 15.21 -6.21
N LYS A 70 -5.81 16.43 -5.67
CA LYS A 70 -7.07 17.18 -5.69
C LYS A 70 -7.51 17.51 -7.12
N ILE A 71 -6.59 17.89 -8.00
CA ILE A 71 -6.86 18.09 -9.45
C ILE A 71 -7.38 16.78 -10.08
N ALA A 72 -6.85 15.62 -9.70
CA ALA A 72 -7.33 14.34 -10.20
C ALA A 72 -8.77 14.04 -9.77
N THR A 73 -9.16 14.42 -8.53
CA THR A 73 -10.55 14.36 -8.06
C THR A 73 -11.47 15.19 -8.95
N LEU A 74 -11.13 16.47 -9.17
CA LEU A 74 -11.93 17.36 -10.02
C LEU A 74 -12.00 16.84 -11.48
N ARG A 75 -10.90 16.34 -12.03
CA ARG A 75 -10.90 15.74 -13.38
C ARG A 75 -11.89 14.58 -13.49
N THR A 76 -11.93 13.72 -12.48
CA THR A 76 -12.85 12.58 -12.48
C THR A 76 -14.30 13.05 -12.35
N PHE A 77 -14.55 14.05 -11.50
CA PHE A 77 -15.85 14.63 -11.29
C PHE A 77 -16.40 15.33 -12.54
N PHE A 78 -15.64 16.22 -13.16
CA PHE A 78 -16.04 16.91 -14.38
C PHE A 78 -16.14 15.97 -15.60
N LYS A 79 -15.35 14.90 -15.64
CA LYS A 79 -15.52 13.84 -16.63
C LYS A 79 -16.85 13.11 -16.45
N TRP A 80 -17.27 12.88 -15.23
CA TRP A 80 -18.57 12.29 -14.91
C TRP A 80 -19.71 13.25 -15.29
N LEU A 81 -19.66 14.53 -14.91
CA LEU A 81 -20.67 15.54 -15.31
C LEU A 81 -20.86 15.58 -16.84
N ARG A 82 -19.77 15.50 -17.59
CA ARG A 82 -19.83 15.43 -19.05
C ARG A 82 -20.46 14.13 -19.56
N LYS A 83 -20.15 12.99 -18.93
CA LYS A 83 -20.76 11.68 -19.26
C LYS A 83 -22.28 11.70 -19.05
N GLU A 84 -22.72 12.35 -17.96
CA GLU A 84 -24.14 12.51 -17.63
C GLU A 84 -24.86 13.59 -18.46
N GLY A 85 -24.18 14.19 -19.44
CA GLY A 85 -24.74 15.24 -20.28
C GLY A 85 -24.99 16.59 -19.60
N ARG A 86 -24.53 16.77 -18.35
CA ARG A 86 -24.76 17.99 -17.55
C ARG A 86 -23.92 19.16 -17.98
N ILE A 87 -22.78 18.91 -18.59
CA ILE A 87 -21.90 19.94 -19.17
C ILE A 87 -21.48 19.53 -20.58
N GLN A 88 -21.41 20.48 -21.48
CA GLN A 88 -20.90 20.27 -22.85
C GLN A 88 -19.37 20.37 -22.90
N LEU A 89 -18.80 21.35 -22.22
CA LEU A 89 -17.36 21.61 -22.18
C LEU A 89 -16.80 21.26 -20.79
N ASN A 90 -15.73 20.49 -20.79
CA ASN A 90 -15.06 20.13 -19.53
C ASN A 90 -14.06 21.23 -19.13
N PRO A 91 -14.28 21.98 -18.03
CA PRO A 91 -13.39 23.06 -17.61
C PRO A 91 -11.98 22.58 -17.21
N MET A 92 -11.83 21.28 -16.92
CA MET A 92 -10.53 20.68 -16.57
C MET A 92 -9.63 20.40 -17.78
N GLN A 93 -10.12 20.55 -19.01
CA GLN A 93 -9.38 20.14 -20.22
C GLN A 93 -8.03 20.86 -20.37
N LYS A 94 -7.98 22.16 -20.05
CA LYS A 94 -6.77 22.99 -20.11
C LYS A 94 -6.05 23.15 -18.77
N ILE A 95 -6.49 22.45 -17.72
CA ILE A 95 -5.87 22.54 -16.40
C ILE A 95 -4.66 21.60 -16.34
N ARG A 96 -3.50 22.15 -16.08
CA ARG A 96 -2.27 21.41 -15.78
C ARG A 96 -1.92 21.60 -14.31
N GLY A 97 -1.57 20.52 -13.63
CA GLY A 97 -1.11 20.60 -12.26
C GLY A 97 0.37 21.02 -12.15
N PRO A 98 0.80 21.44 -10.97
CA PRO A 98 2.19 21.82 -10.73
C PRO A 98 3.13 20.61 -10.94
N LYS A 99 4.36 20.89 -11.39
CA LYS A 99 5.39 19.86 -11.54
C LYS A 99 5.75 19.27 -10.16
N SER A 100 5.61 17.98 -10.03
CA SER A 100 6.06 17.26 -8.82
C SER A 100 7.50 16.81 -9.01
N GLU A 101 8.31 17.00 -7.99
CA GLU A 101 9.66 16.45 -7.96
C GLU A 101 9.60 14.92 -8.03
N LYS A 102 10.38 14.35 -8.92
CA LYS A 102 10.64 12.91 -8.95
C LYS A 102 11.69 12.61 -7.87
N ARG A 103 11.25 12.25 -6.68
CA ARG A 103 12.17 11.77 -5.65
C ARG A 103 12.64 10.37 -6.02
N LEU A 104 13.94 10.14 -5.90
CA LEU A 104 14.49 8.78 -6.02
C LEU A 104 13.87 7.88 -4.95
N PRO A 105 13.58 6.62 -5.27
CA PRO A 105 13.09 5.67 -4.29
C PRO A 105 14.09 5.53 -3.15
N VAL A 106 13.64 5.72 -1.92
CA VAL A 106 14.43 5.52 -0.71
C VAL A 106 14.24 4.09 -0.24
N PHE A 107 15.34 3.39 0.07
CA PHE A 107 15.33 2.02 0.57
C PHE A 107 16.46 1.81 1.59
N ALA A 108 16.30 0.85 2.49
CA ALA A 108 17.32 0.47 3.46
C ALA A 108 18.40 -0.40 2.79
N LYS A 109 19.65 -0.24 3.18
CA LYS A 109 20.77 -1.09 2.70
C LYS A 109 20.67 -2.49 3.30
N GLU A 110 21.20 -3.50 2.61
CA GLU A 110 21.24 -4.88 3.12
C GLU A 110 21.99 -4.96 4.47
N SER A 111 23.10 -4.23 4.59
CA SER A 111 23.91 -4.16 5.82
C SER A 111 23.18 -3.52 7.00
N GLU A 112 22.15 -2.70 6.77
CA GLU A 112 21.33 -2.12 7.83
C GLU A 112 20.26 -3.11 8.33
N LEU A 113 19.86 -4.06 7.49
CA LEU A 113 18.83 -5.06 7.78
C LEU A 113 19.39 -6.46 8.10
N GLU A 114 20.66 -6.56 8.45
CA GLU A 114 21.27 -7.83 8.85
C GLU A 114 20.60 -8.40 10.11
N PRO A 115 20.40 -9.75 10.21
CA PRO A 115 19.82 -10.37 11.38
C PRO A 115 20.52 -10.02 12.70
N SER A 116 21.84 -9.92 12.67
CA SER A 116 22.67 -9.51 13.81
C SER A 116 22.31 -8.17 14.42
N LYS A 117 21.80 -7.24 13.61
CA LYS A 117 21.35 -5.91 14.03
C LYS A 117 19.89 -5.88 14.43
N LEU A 118 19.06 -6.69 13.79
CA LEU A 118 17.61 -6.68 13.99
C LEU A 118 17.18 -7.53 15.18
N ILE A 119 17.69 -8.75 15.32
CA ILE A 119 17.27 -9.69 16.37
C ILE A 119 17.36 -9.10 17.78
N PRO A 120 18.44 -8.39 18.17
CA PRO A 120 18.56 -7.82 19.51
C PRO A 120 17.53 -6.72 19.84
N LEU A 121 16.82 -6.20 18.84
CA LEU A 121 15.85 -5.12 19.03
C LEU A 121 14.48 -5.64 19.51
N PHE A 122 14.24 -6.93 19.41
CA PHE A 122 12.95 -7.53 19.72
C PHE A 122 13.03 -8.30 21.03
N GLU A 123 12.08 -8.02 21.93
CA GLU A 123 11.91 -8.78 23.16
C GLU A 123 11.55 -10.24 22.84
N LYS A 124 11.84 -11.15 23.80
CA LYS A 124 11.54 -12.59 23.63
C LYS A 124 10.16 -12.98 24.15
N ASP A 125 9.25 -12.02 24.26
CA ASP A 125 7.86 -12.22 24.62
C ASP A 125 6.94 -12.25 23.39
N PHE A 126 5.65 -12.48 23.60
CA PHE A 126 4.64 -12.49 22.55
C PHE A 126 4.69 -11.23 21.67
N GLU A 127 4.86 -10.05 22.27
CA GLU A 127 4.84 -8.79 21.53
C GLU A 127 6.11 -8.59 20.69
N GLY A 128 7.25 -8.96 21.23
CA GLY A 128 8.53 -8.91 20.51
C GLY A 128 8.56 -9.90 19.35
N LEU A 129 8.16 -11.15 19.57
CA LEU A 129 8.04 -12.17 18.50
C LEU A 129 7.07 -11.74 17.40
N ARG A 130 5.91 -11.14 17.75
CA ARG A 130 4.98 -10.55 16.79
C ARG A 130 5.63 -9.45 15.97
N ASN A 131 6.33 -8.54 16.62
CA ASN A 131 6.92 -7.37 15.99
C ASN A 131 8.09 -7.78 15.07
N GLU A 132 8.92 -8.72 15.50
CA GLU A 132 9.99 -9.31 14.69
C GLU A 132 9.40 -9.98 13.45
N LEU A 133 8.42 -10.86 13.63
CA LEU A 133 7.79 -11.57 12.52
C LEU A 133 7.12 -10.60 11.55
N MET A 134 6.41 -9.59 12.06
CA MET A 134 5.78 -8.55 11.24
C MET A 134 6.81 -7.81 10.36
N PHE A 135 7.96 -7.45 10.94
CA PHE A 135 9.06 -6.78 10.22
C PHE A 135 9.62 -7.69 9.13
N GLU A 136 9.94 -8.94 9.48
CA GLU A 136 10.49 -9.93 8.53
C GLU A 136 9.50 -10.26 7.41
N VAL A 137 8.21 -10.40 7.69
CA VAL A 137 7.19 -10.62 6.65
C VAL A 137 7.15 -9.43 5.69
N PHE A 138 7.18 -8.18 6.15
CA PHE A 138 7.26 -7.04 5.23
C PHE A 138 8.52 -7.07 4.38
N TYR A 139 9.68 -7.31 5.00
CA TYR A 139 10.96 -7.29 4.31
C TYR A 139 11.11 -8.44 3.31
N GLN A 140 10.69 -9.65 3.70
CA GLN A 140 10.88 -10.84 2.86
C GLN A 140 9.82 -11.00 1.77
N THR A 141 8.64 -10.41 1.91
CA THR A 141 7.53 -10.63 0.97
C THR A 141 7.08 -9.37 0.23
N GLY A 142 7.46 -8.22 0.72
CA GLY A 142 7.02 -6.94 0.16
C GLY A 142 5.50 -6.74 0.17
N ILE A 143 4.73 -7.44 1.04
CA ILE A 143 3.28 -7.28 1.13
C ILE A 143 2.89 -5.86 1.56
N ARG A 144 1.63 -5.48 1.28
CA ARG A 144 1.09 -4.18 1.71
C ARG A 144 0.65 -4.23 3.17
N LEU A 145 0.64 -3.08 3.83
CA LEU A 145 0.23 -2.95 5.23
C LEU A 145 -1.14 -3.60 5.50
N ASN A 146 -2.14 -3.31 4.69
CA ASN A 146 -3.46 -3.91 4.87
C ASN A 146 -3.49 -5.42 4.57
N GLU A 147 -2.66 -5.90 3.64
CA GLU A 147 -2.51 -7.32 3.35
C GLU A 147 -1.95 -8.07 4.56
N LEU A 148 -0.96 -7.48 5.27
CA LEU A 148 -0.43 -8.07 6.51
C LEU A 148 -1.49 -8.09 7.62
N ILE A 149 -2.26 -7.02 7.82
CA ILE A 149 -3.30 -6.95 8.84
C ILE A 149 -4.42 -7.96 8.59
N GLU A 150 -4.77 -8.19 7.30
CA GLU A 150 -5.83 -9.12 6.89
C GLU A 150 -5.34 -10.58 6.75
N LEU A 151 -4.04 -10.82 6.93
CA LEU A 151 -3.46 -12.15 6.74
C LEU A 151 -4.06 -13.17 7.72
N LYS A 152 -4.68 -14.21 7.18
CA LYS A 152 -5.33 -15.26 7.99
C LYS A 152 -4.34 -16.39 8.28
N GLU A 153 -4.58 -17.13 9.36
CA GLU A 153 -3.81 -18.32 9.72
C GLU A 153 -3.74 -19.36 8.60
N GLN A 154 -4.87 -19.62 7.96
CA GLN A 154 -5.00 -20.59 6.87
C GLN A 154 -4.29 -20.19 5.58
N ASP A 155 -3.96 -18.90 5.42
CA ASP A 155 -3.31 -18.39 4.23
C ASP A 155 -1.78 -18.49 4.30
N VAL A 156 -1.25 -19.05 5.39
CA VAL A 156 0.19 -19.17 5.65
C VAL A 156 0.55 -20.63 5.87
N THR A 157 1.33 -21.18 4.94
CA THR A 157 1.93 -22.52 5.01
C THR A 157 3.41 -22.43 5.34
N ASP A 158 4.10 -23.56 5.42
CA ASP A 158 5.55 -23.62 5.65
C ASP A 158 6.37 -23.09 4.46
N GLN A 159 5.78 -22.97 3.29
CA GLN A 159 6.47 -22.57 2.07
C GLN A 159 5.92 -21.28 1.45
N THR A 160 4.71 -20.88 1.81
CA THR A 160 4.00 -19.81 1.11
C THR A 160 3.15 -18.93 2.01
N ILE A 161 3.00 -17.68 1.57
CA ILE A 161 1.99 -16.75 2.07
C ILE A 161 1.06 -16.38 0.92
N LYS A 162 -0.23 -16.67 1.09
CA LYS A 162 -1.28 -16.26 0.16
C LYS A 162 -1.86 -14.92 0.61
N VAL A 163 -1.92 -13.94 -0.28
CA VAL A 163 -2.46 -12.62 0.02
C VAL A 163 -3.51 -12.19 -0.99
N LEU A 164 -4.53 -11.51 -0.49
CA LEU A 164 -5.59 -10.95 -1.30
C LEU A 164 -5.29 -9.48 -1.62
N GLY A 165 -5.01 -9.21 -2.89
CA GLY A 165 -4.68 -7.87 -3.38
C GLY A 165 -5.91 -7.06 -3.81
N LYS A 166 -5.67 -5.92 -4.45
CA LYS A 166 -6.74 -5.07 -5.02
C LYS A 166 -7.57 -5.86 -6.05
N ARG A 167 -8.89 -5.57 -6.10
CA ARG A 167 -9.86 -6.23 -7.00
C ARG A 167 -9.99 -7.73 -6.75
N ASN A 168 -9.81 -8.15 -5.51
CA ASN A 168 -9.95 -9.55 -5.10
C ASN A 168 -9.01 -10.53 -5.84
N LYS A 169 -7.84 -10.05 -6.28
CA LYS A 169 -6.82 -10.89 -6.91
C LYS A 169 -5.93 -11.50 -5.85
N GLU A 170 -5.91 -12.82 -5.78
CA GLU A 170 -4.97 -13.57 -4.95
C GLU A 170 -3.60 -13.67 -5.61
N ARG A 171 -2.56 -13.68 -4.79
CA ARG A 171 -1.22 -14.08 -5.20
C ARG A 171 -0.55 -14.90 -4.10
N ILE A 172 0.33 -15.78 -4.50
CA ILE A 172 1.12 -16.63 -3.61
C ILE A 172 2.56 -16.12 -3.62
N ILE A 173 3.11 -15.92 -2.43
CA ILE A 173 4.48 -15.45 -2.23
C ILE A 173 5.25 -16.59 -1.56
N PRO A 174 6.35 -17.10 -2.16
CA PRO A 174 7.21 -18.07 -1.50
C PRO A 174 7.91 -17.44 -0.30
N ILE A 175 8.18 -18.25 0.73
CA ILE A 175 8.91 -17.82 1.93
C ILE A 175 10.11 -18.73 2.19
N ALA A 176 11.16 -18.15 2.78
CA ALA A 176 12.33 -18.90 3.20
C ALA A 176 12.05 -19.75 4.44
N ALA A 177 12.76 -20.86 4.60
CA ALA A 177 12.61 -21.75 5.75
C ALA A 177 12.80 -21.05 7.10
N GLU A 178 13.69 -20.05 7.17
CA GLU A 178 13.90 -19.26 8.40
C GLU A 178 12.66 -18.43 8.78
N LEU A 179 11.96 -17.87 7.78
CA LEU A 179 10.70 -17.16 8.03
C LEU A 179 9.61 -18.11 8.51
N SER A 180 9.52 -19.31 7.90
CA SER A 180 8.61 -20.38 8.32
C SER A 180 8.83 -20.78 9.79
N LYS A 181 10.08 -20.93 10.22
CA LYS A 181 10.42 -21.20 11.63
C LYS A 181 9.94 -20.09 12.55
N LYS A 182 10.18 -18.82 12.20
CA LYS A 182 9.70 -17.67 12.99
C LYS A 182 8.17 -17.64 13.10
N ILE A 183 7.48 -17.97 12.01
CA ILE A 183 6.01 -18.09 12.01
C ILE A 183 5.55 -19.16 13.00
N THR A 184 6.19 -20.33 12.99
CA THR A 184 5.88 -21.43 13.89
C THR A 184 6.10 -21.03 15.36
N VAL A 185 7.23 -20.42 15.68
CA VAL A 185 7.54 -19.93 17.04
C VAL A 185 6.49 -18.91 17.51
N TYR A 186 6.16 -17.94 16.66
CA TYR A 186 5.13 -16.95 16.97
C TYR A 186 3.75 -17.59 17.19
N ARG A 187 3.35 -18.54 16.33
CA ARG A 187 2.08 -19.27 16.47
C ARG A 187 1.97 -20.01 17.80
N LEU A 188 3.04 -20.68 18.21
CA LEU A 188 3.08 -21.38 19.49
C LEU A 188 2.92 -20.42 20.66
N GLU A 189 3.63 -19.30 20.65
CA GLU A 189 3.54 -18.30 21.72
C GLU A 189 2.17 -17.59 21.72
N LYS A 190 1.65 -17.28 20.54
CA LYS A 190 0.30 -16.71 20.41
C LYS A 190 -0.77 -17.63 20.97
N LYS A 191 -0.67 -18.94 20.69
CA LYS A 191 -1.63 -19.93 21.22
C LYS A 191 -1.61 -20.00 22.73
N LYS A 192 -0.44 -19.88 23.36
CA LYS A 192 -0.30 -19.84 24.83
C LYS A 192 -0.90 -18.57 25.44
N CYS A 193 -0.63 -17.41 24.84
CA CYS A 193 -0.99 -16.12 25.42
C CYS A 193 -2.41 -15.66 25.08
N ILE A 194 -2.92 -16.02 23.91
CA ILE A 194 -4.17 -15.47 23.32
C ILE A 194 -5.17 -16.60 23.01
N GLY A 195 -4.70 -17.75 22.53
CA GLY A 195 -5.53 -18.81 21.98
C GLY A 195 -5.63 -18.75 20.46
N ASP A 196 -6.63 -19.47 19.91
CA ASP A 196 -6.84 -19.56 18.48
C ASP A 196 -7.54 -18.30 17.94
N THR A 197 -7.03 -17.77 16.86
CA THR A 197 -7.56 -16.57 16.18
C THR A 197 -7.62 -16.78 14.67
N LYS A 198 -8.53 -16.06 13.98
CA LYS A 198 -8.67 -16.16 12.52
C LYS A 198 -7.50 -15.49 11.78
N THR A 199 -6.97 -14.38 12.32
CA THR A 199 -5.86 -13.63 11.74
C THR A 199 -4.53 -14.09 12.31
N LEU A 200 -3.48 -14.13 11.50
CA LEU A 200 -2.14 -14.47 11.95
C LEU A 200 -1.66 -13.47 13.00
N PHE A 201 -1.77 -12.19 12.72
CA PHE A 201 -1.29 -11.12 13.60
C PHE A 201 -2.40 -10.51 14.44
N VAL A 202 -2.19 -10.46 15.75
CA VAL A 202 -3.12 -9.88 16.72
C VAL A 202 -2.41 -9.02 17.76
N LEU A 203 -3.15 -8.14 18.43
CA LEU A 203 -2.69 -7.41 19.60
C LEU A 203 -2.68 -8.31 20.84
N LYS A 204 -2.09 -7.85 21.94
CA LYS A 204 -2.00 -8.60 23.21
C LYS A 204 -3.36 -9.00 23.78
N ASN A 205 -4.40 -8.24 23.46
CA ASN A 205 -5.79 -8.55 23.86
C ASN A 205 -6.53 -9.46 22.85
N GLY A 206 -5.84 -10.05 21.88
CA GLY A 206 -6.42 -10.92 20.86
C GLY A 206 -7.15 -10.18 19.70
N THR A 207 -7.27 -8.88 19.77
CA THR A 207 -7.92 -8.12 18.69
C THR A 207 -7.00 -7.95 17.49
N LYS A 208 -7.61 -7.73 16.33
CA LYS A 208 -6.90 -7.47 15.07
C LYS A 208 -6.05 -6.21 15.16
N MET A 209 -4.85 -6.24 14.58
CA MET A 209 -4.01 -5.04 14.46
C MET A 209 -4.67 -3.97 13.58
N TYR A 210 -4.29 -2.71 13.78
CA TYR A 210 -4.76 -1.58 13.00
C TYR A 210 -3.59 -0.82 12.35
N PRO A 211 -3.84 -0.08 11.25
CA PRO A 211 -2.79 0.52 10.43
C PRO A 211 -1.80 1.39 11.20
N THR A 212 -2.28 2.23 12.11
CA THR A 212 -1.41 3.13 12.89
C THR A 212 -0.48 2.38 13.83
N PHE A 213 -0.93 1.26 14.41
CA PHE A 213 -0.08 0.40 15.25
C PHE A 213 1.08 -0.17 14.43
N VAL A 214 0.76 -0.80 13.30
CA VAL A 214 1.77 -1.40 12.40
C VAL A 214 2.76 -0.34 11.92
N TYR A 215 2.25 0.81 11.49
CA TYR A 215 3.09 1.93 11.05
C TYR A 215 4.07 2.38 12.14
N ARG A 216 3.60 2.59 13.38
CA ARG A 216 4.43 3.04 14.51
C ARG A 216 5.53 2.03 14.82
N LYS A 217 5.22 0.72 14.84
CA LYS A 217 6.20 -0.33 15.13
C LYS A 217 7.26 -0.41 14.03
N ILE A 218 6.88 -0.40 12.76
CA ILE A 218 7.84 -0.40 11.64
C ILE A 218 8.69 0.87 11.63
N ASN A 219 8.08 2.04 11.89
CA ASN A 219 8.82 3.30 12.00
C ASN A 219 9.88 3.25 13.10
N LEU A 220 9.51 2.72 14.28
CA LEU A 220 10.42 2.56 15.41
C LEU A 220 11.62 1.67 15.03
N TYR A 221 11.38 0.44 14.56
CA TYR A 221 12.47 -0.50 14.29
C TYR A 221 13.35 -0.07 13.11
N LEU A 222 12.79 0.49 12.04
CA LEU A 222 13.59 1.11 10.99
C LEU A 222 14.40 2.29 11.51
N GLY A 223 13.86 3.06 12.47
CA GLY A 223 14.56 4.17 13.10
C GLY A 223 15.79 3.76 13.87
N LEU A 224 15.80 2.56 14.45
CA LEU A 224 16.93 2.03 15.21
C LEU A 224 18.06 1.50 14.34
N VAL A 225 17.79 1.11 13.09
CA VAL A 225 18.78 0.47 12.21
C VAL A 225 19.14 1.29 10.97
N THR A 226 18.39 2.34 10.65
CA THR A 226 18.61 3.16 9.45
C THR A 226 18.56 4.65 9.75
N ASN A 227 19.29 5.44 8.98
CA ASN A 227 19.24 6.92 9.00
C ASN A 227 18.28 7.49 7.95
N LEU A 228 17.32 6.72 7.47
CA LEU A 228 16.36 7.17 6.47
C LEU A 228 15.42 8.25 7.05
N ASP A 229 15.13 9.31 6.28
CA ASP A 229 14.15 10.34 6.69
C ASP A 229 12.73 9.76 6.80
N LYS A 230 12.38 8.88 5.87
CA LYS A 230 11.08 8.21 5.84
C LYS A 230 11.21 6.75 6.24
N LYS A 231 10.43 6.36 7.24
CA LYS A 231 10.42 5.02 7.82
C LYS A 231 8.99 4.51 7.85
N SER A 232 8.70 3.49 7.04
CA SER A 232 7.31 2.99 6.93
C SER A 232 7.27 1.60 6.32
N PRO A 233 6.15 0.87 6.41
CA PRO A 233 5.96 -0.38 5.68
C PRO A 233 6.19 -0.28 4.17
N HIS A 234 5.90 0.87 3.56
CA HIS A 234 6.19 1.11 2.15
C HIS A 234 7.69 1.13 1.85
N ILE A 235 8.52 1.62 2.78
CA ILE A 235 9.98 1.58 2.63
C ILE A 235 10.48 0.13 2.63
N LEU A 236 9.99 -0.72 3.53
CA LEU A 236 10.35 -2.16 3.52
C LEU A 236 9.95 -2.84 2.19
N ARG A 237 8.78 -2.52 1.67
CA ARG A 237 8.35 -3.02 0.36
C ARG A 237 9.23 -2.49 -0.79
N HIS A 238 9.64 -1.23 -0.76
CA HIS A 238 10.61 -0.68 -1.72
C HIS A 238 11.98 -1.33 -1.57
N THR A 239 12.43 -1.56 -0.35
CA THR A 239 13.67 -2.26 -0.03
C THR A 239 13.65 -3.68 -0.58
N PHE A 240 12.58 -4.44 -0.33
CA PHE A 240 12.38 -5.77 -0.93
C PHE A 240 12.52 -5.72 -2.45
N ALA A 241 11.79 -4.81 -3.11
CA ALA A 241 11.82 -4.67 -4.55
C ALA A 241 13.22 -4.35 -5.09
N THR A 242 13.92 -3.41 -4.45
CA THR A 242 15.26 -2.98 -4.86
C THR A 242 16.30 -4.09 -4.65
N HIS A 243 16.26 -4.80 -3.51
CA HIS A 243 17.19 -5.89 -3.26
C HIS A 243 16.98 -7.05 -4.24
N MET A 244 15.74 -7.42 -4.52
CA MET A 244 15.42 -8.44 -5.54
C MET A 244 15.97 -8.06 -6.91
N LEU A 245 15.75 -6.80 -7.35
CA LEU A 245 16.28 -6.31 -8.65
C LEU A 245 17.81 -6.28 -8.68
N ASN A 246 18.45 -5.77 -7.65
CA ASN A 246 19.90 -5.67 -7.57
C ASN A 246 20.58 -7.07 -7.60
N ARG A 247 19.86 -8.10 -7.18
CA ARG A 247 20.32 -9.50 -7.21
C ARG A 247 19.81 -10.27 -8.44
N GLY A 248 19.36 -9.54 -9.47
CA GLY A 248 19.06 -10.12 -10.78
C GLY A 248 17.65 -10.67 -10.96
N SER A 249 16.72 -10.42 -10.04
CA SER A 249 15.31 -10.76 -10.27
C SER A 249 14.76 -9.97 -11.46
N GLY A 250 14.07 -10.64 -12.38
CA GLY A 250 13.39 -9.98 -13.48
C GLY A 250 12.25 -9.07 -13.03
N LEU A 251 12.01 -7.98 -13.75
CA LEU A 251 10.92 -7.02 -13.43
C LEU A 251 9.54 -7.70 -13.45
N GLU A 252 9.31 -8.69 -14.30
CA GLU A 252 8.05 -9.43 -14.39
C GLU A 252 7.81 -10.26 -13.13
N THR A 253 8.80 -11.03 -12.70
CA THR A 253 8.76 -11.79 -11.45
C THR A 253 8.47 -10.88 -10.26
N LEU A 254 9.11 -9.72 -10.21
CA LEU A 254 8.88 -8.76 -9.16
C LEU A 254 7.45 -8.16 -9.20
N LYS A 255 6.91 -7.89 -10.39
CA LYS A 255 5.51 -7.45 -10.55
C LYS A 255 4.53 -8.49 -10.03
N ASP A 256 4.79 -9.77 -10.30
CA ASP A 256 3.95 -10.88 -9.83
C ASP A 256 3.98 -11.00 -8.30
N LEU A 257 5.17 -11.02 -7.70
CA LEU A 257 5.35 -11.05 -6.23
C LEU A 257 4.66 -9.88 -5.55
N LEU A 258 4.79 -8.69 -6.11
CA LEU A 258 4.23 -7.47 -5.54
C LEU A 258 2.73 -7.27 -5.87
N GLY A 259 2.17 -7.98 -6.85
CA GLY A 259 0.78 -7.80 -7.28
C GLY A 259 0.55 -6.40 -7.85
N HIS A 260 1.38 -5.96 -8.79
CA HIS A 260 1.14 -4.73 -9.54
C HIS A 260 0.08 -5.01 -10.61
N ALA A 261 -1.03 -4.27 -10.59
CA ALA A 261 -2.11 -4.36 -11.56
C ALA A 261 -1.70 -3.75 -12.92
N SER A 262 -0.88 -4.44 -13.68
CA SER A 262 -0.79 -4.25 -15.13
C SER A 262 -1.83 -5.13 -15.81
N LEU A 263 -2.40 -4.66 -16.93
CA LEU A 263 -3.54 -5.16 -17.66
C LEU A 263 -3.40 -6.57 -18.31
N ALA A 264 -2.47 -7.37 -17.88
CA ALA A 264 -2.30 -8.71 -18.40
C ALA A 264 -2.81 -9.75 -17.40
N ALA A 265 -3.84 -10.44 -17.82
CA ALA A 265 -4.29 -11.79 -17.48
C ALA A 265 -4.16 -12.25 -16.01
N THR A 266 -5.24 -12.77 -15.50
CA THR A 266 -5.25 -13.78 -14.45
C THR A 266 -4.33 -14.93 -14.89
N GLN A 267 -3.03 -14.82 -14.61
CA GLN A 267 -2.16 -15.98 -14.74
C GLN A 267 -2.61 -16.97 -13.66
N VAL A 268 -3.23 -18.03 -14.11
CA VAL A 268 -3.39 -19.25 -13.32
C VAL A 268 -1.96 -19.70 -13.03
N TYR A 269 -1.53 -19.57 -11.77
CA TYR A 269 -0.22 -20.09 -11.35
C TYR A 269 -0.21 -21.60 -11.57
N THR A 270 0.42 -22.05 -12.64
CA THR A 270 0.69 -23.46 -12.86
C THR A 270 1.80 -23.91 -11.91
N HIS A 271 1.89 -25.20 -11.63
CA HIS A 271 2.94 -25.76 -10.75
C HIS A 271 4.36 -25.37 -11.21
N ASN A 272 4.58 -25.28 -12.52
CA ASN A 272 5.87 -24.87 -13.11
C ASN A 272 6.19 -23.38 -12.87
N SER A 273 5.18 -22.49 -12.93
CA SER A 273 5.39 -21.07 -12.68
C SER A 273 5.70 -20.79 -11.21
N PHE A 274 5.13 -21.57 -10.28
CA PHE A 274 5.43 -21.42 -8.85
C PHE A 274 6.83 -21.93 -8.48
N ALA A 275 7.27 -23.06 -9.02
CA ALA A 275 8.63 -23.57 -8.83
C ALA A 275 9.69 -22.57 -9.33
N GLN A 276 9.46 -21.98 -10.50
CA GLN A 276 10.33 -20.95 -11.06
C GLN A 276 10.35 -19.69 -10.19
N LEU A 277 9.20 -19.25 -9.69
CA LEU A 277 9.08 -18.10 -8.80
C LEU A 277 9.85 -18.33 -7.50
N THR A 278 9.73 -19.52 -6.92
CA THR A 278 10.46 -19.93 -5.71
C THR A 278 11.97 -19.96 -5.94
N ALA A 279 12.43 -20.49 -7.07
CA ALA A 279 13.85 -20.52 -7.41
C ALA A 279 14.42 -19.09 -7.53
N ILE A 280 13.74 -18.22 -8.26
CA ILE A 280 14.17 -16.81 -8.41
C ILE A 280 14.14 -16.09 -7.04
N TYR A 281 13.11 -16.30 -6.23
CA TYR A 281 13.05 -15.73 -4.89
C TYR A 281 14.22 -16.20 -4.02
N SER A 282 14.48 -17.51 -3.99
CA SER A 282 15.58 -18.10 -3.21
C SER A 282 16.95 -17.56 -3.63
N GLN A 283 17.16 -17.32 -4.92
CA GLN A 283 18.41 -16.77 -5.45
C GLN A 283 18.55 -15.26 -5.20
N ALA A 284 17.47 -14.50 -5.41
CA ALA A 284 17.53 -13.05 -5.45
C ALA A 284 17.22 -12.38 -4.11
N HIS A 285 16.50 -13.01 -3.18
CA HIS A 285 16.25 -12.39 -1.90
C HIS A 285 17.44 -12.56 -0.94
N PRO A 286 17.87 -11.51 -0.18
CA PRO A 286 19.00 -11.61 0.77
C PRO A 286 18.84 -12.68 1.86
N ARG A 287 17.60 -13.06 2.17
CA ARG A 287 17.28 -14.16 3.10
C ARG A 287 16.80 -15.44 2.40
N GLY A 288 16.90 -15.52 1.09
CA GLY A 288 16.38 -16.64 0.29
C GLY A 288 17.20 -17.91 0.42
N THR A 289 18.53 -17.78 0.45
CA THR A 289 19.47 -18.90 0.61
C THR A 289 20.35 -18.70 1.83
N LYS A 290 20.52 -19.74 2.63
CA LYS A 290 21.70 -19.82 3.51
C LYS A 290 22.91 -20.08 2.63
N LYS A 291 23.91 -19.20 2.66
CA LYS A 291 25.26 -19.61 2.36
C LYS A 291 25.80 -20.42 3.53
#